data_ef664c0dd281806c2348957455a3f18f
#
_entry.id   ef664c0dd281806c2348957455a3f18f
#
_cell.length_a   1.000
_cell.length_b   1.000
_cell.length_c   1.000
_cell.angle_alpha   90.00
_cell.angle_beta   90.00
_cell.angle_gamma   90.00
#
_symmetry.space_group_name_H-M   'P 1'
#
loop_
_entity.id
_entity.type
_entity.pdbx_description
1 polymer ?
#
loop_
_entity_poly.entity_id
_entity_poly.type
_entity_poly.pdbx_seq_one_letter_code
_entity_poly.pdbx_strand_id
1 'polypeptide(L)'
;KLYGVDEDRYSNDDEMFDLVHAMRTRIITSPSFSGERVLGAILFENTLDRDIEGKNSARFLWQDKQVVPFLKVDKGLADEANDVQLMKDIPNLDSLLAKAKANDVFGTKMRSVIKNANADGIAQVVEQQFAIGKQIIAAGLVPIIEPEVDINSPTKAEAEELLKQNLLTQLNQLTSDQQVML
;
A
#
# COMPACT_ATOMS: atom_id res chain seq x y z
N LYS A 1 -1.93 17.22 -14.51
CA LYS A 1 -0.66 18.00 -14.60
C LYS A 1 0.59 17.11 -14.50
N LEU A 2 0.70 16.21 -13.51
CA LEU A 2 1.90 15.38 -13.32
C LEU A 2 2.18 14.37 -14.45
N TYR A 3 1.18 14.03 -15.25
CA TYR A 3 1.28 13.00 -16.30
C TYR A 3 1.03 13.53 -17.71
N GLY A 4 1.15 14.84 -17.90
CA GLY A 4 0.90 15.48 -19.19
C GLY A 4 -0.58 15.50 -19.61
N VAL A 5 -1.49 15.34 -18.64
CA VAL A 5 -2.94 15.47 -18.83
C VAL A 5 -3.42 16.70 -18.08
N ASP A 6 -3.98 17.66 -18.79
CA ASP A 6 -4.57 18.85 -18.20
C ASP A 6 -5.95 18.54 -17.58
N GLU A 7 -6.35 19.35 -16.59
CA GLU A 7 -7.59 19.13 -15.84
C GLU A 7 -8.86 19.34 -16.67
N ASP A 8 -8.75 19.98 -17.83
CA ASP A 8 -9.83 20.16 -18.81
C ASP A 8 -10.09 18.92 -19.70
N ARG A 9 -9.25 17.88 -19.56
CA ARG A 9 -9.34 16.64 -20.34
C ARG A 9 -10.33 15.62 -19.76
N TYR A 10 -10.93 15.89 -18.60
CA TYR A 10 -11.93 15.05 -17.95
C TYR A 10 -12.96 15.90 -17.22
N SER A 11 -14.21 15.43 -17.20
CA SER A 11 -15.34 16.14 -16.62
C SER A 11 -15.86 15.49 -15.33
N ASN A 12 -15.42 14.26 -15.05
CA ASN A 12 -15.84 13.46 -13.89
C ASN A 12 -14.74 12.45 -13.50
N ASP A 13 -14.95 11.79 -12.36
CA ASP A 13 -14.00 10.84 -11.80
C ASP A 13 -13.78 9.62 -12.71
N ASP A 14 -14.79 9.11 -13.38
CA ASP A 14 -14.67 7.94 -14.25
C ASP A 14 -13.75 8.23 -15.43
N GLU A 15 -13.94 9.37 -16.11
CA GLU A 15 -13.06 9.82 -17.19
C GLU A 15 -11.63 10.06 -16.69
N MET A 16 -11.47 10.65 -15.50
CA MET A 16 -10.15 10.81 -14.87
C MET A 16 -9.48 9.45 -14.63
N PHE A 17 -10.21 8.49 -14.07
CA PHE A 17 -9.66 7.17 -13.80
C PHE A 17 -9.33 6.39 -15.07
N ASP A 18 -10.07 6.58 -16.16
CA ASP A 18 -9.75 5.99 -17.46
C ASP A 18 -8.44 6.54 -18.03
N LEU A 19 -8.23 7.86 -17.92
CA LEU A 19 -6.95 8.48 -18.32
C LEU A 19 -5.79 8.01 -17.46
N VAL A 20 -6.00 7.89 -16.14
CA VAL A 20 -5.00 7.36 -15.20
C VAL A 20 -4.69 5.89 -15.54
N HIS A 21 -5.70 5.08 -15.83
CA HIS A 21 -5.52 3.68 -16.21
C HIS A 21 -4.77 3.55 -17.52
N ALA A 22 -5.12 4.33 -18.54
CA ALA A 22 -4.41 4.37 -19.82
C ALA A 22 -2.92 4.73 -19.64
N MET A 23 -2.60 5.68 -18.76
CA MET A 23 -1.22 6.03 -18.44
C MET A 23 -0.50 4.87 -17.73
N ARG A 24 -1.12 4.24 -16.72
CA ARG A 24 -0.56 3.08 -16.01
C ARG A 24 -0.35 1.90 -16.94
N THR A 25 -1.30 1.63 -17.83
CA THR A 25 -1.19 0.58 -18.87
C THR A 25 0.04 0.81 -19.75
N ARG A 26 0.29 2.03 -20.25
CA ARG A 26 1.49 2.32 -21.04
C ARG A 26 2.79 2.03 -20.29
N ILE A 27 2.84 2.29 -18.98
CA ILE A 27 4.00 1.97 -18.14
C ILE A 27 4.15 0.46 -18.00
N ILE A 28 3.08 -0.23 -17.60
CA ILE A 28 3.09 -1.67 -17.30
C ILE A 28 3.36 -2.49 -18.57
N THR A 29 2.82 -2.10 -19.72
CA THR A 29 3.05 -2.83 -20.99
C THR A 29 4.41 -2.55 -21.61
N SER A 30 5.14 -1.51 -21.16
CA SER A 30 6.49 -1.22 -21.67
C SER A 30 7.40 -2.47 -21.61
N PRO A 31 8.18 -2.75 -22.67
CA PRO A 31 9.14 -3.86 -22.65
C PRO A 31 10.18 -3.79 -21.53
N SER A 32 10.53 -2.59 -21.08
CA SER A 32 11.47 -2.38 -19.97
C SER A 32 10.86 -2.58 -18.58
N PHE A 33 9.52 -2.68 -18.46
CA PHE A 33 8.82 -2.99 -17.24
C PHE A 33 8.62 -4.51 -17.13
N SER A 34 9.53 -5.19 -16.47
CA SER A 34 9.50 -6.65 -16.30
C SER A 34 10.13 -7.08 -14.97
N GLY A 35 9.89 -8.32 -14.56
CA GLY A 35 10.45 -8.92 -13.35
C GLY A 35 11.98 -9.00 -13.31
N GLU A 36 12.66 -8.80 -14.44
CA GLU A 36 14.12 -8.65 -14.46
C GLU A 36 14.61 -7.35 -13.79
N ARG A 37 13.74 -6.33 -13.67
CA ARG A 37 14.08 -5.00 -13.16
C ARG A 37 13.17 -4.51 -12.04
N VAL A 38 11.92 -4.97 -12.03
CA VAL A 38 10.88 -4.54 -11.09
C VAL A 38 10.40 -5.75 -10.31
N LEU A 39 10.71 -5.80 -9.02
CA LEU A 39 10.28 -6.91 -8.17
C LEU A 39 8.77 -6.92 -7.96
N GLY A 40 8.19 -5.78 -7.64
CA GLY A 40 6.75 -5.66 -7.36
C GLY A 40 6.18 -4.32 -7.75
N ALA A 41 4.86 -4.25 -7.88
CA ALA A 41 4.11 -3.04 -8.17
C ALA A 41 2.89 -2.92 -7.27
N ILE A 42 2.65 -1.71 -6.75
CA ILE A 42 1.52 -1.42 -5.87
C ILE A 42 0.39 -0.83 -6.71
N LEU A 43 -0.71 -1.55 -6.78
CA LEU A 43 -1.93 -1.14 -7.49
C LEU A 43 -2.87 -0.40 -6.55
N PHE A 44 -3.55 0.61 -7.08
CA PHE A 44 -4.76 1.17 -6.46
C PHE A 44 -5.97 0.29 -6.81
N GLU A 45 -7.02 0.33 -5.99
CA GLU A 45 -8.24 -0.45 -6.20
C GLU A 45 -8.83 -0.21 -7.60
N ASN A 46 -8.89 1.04 -8.06
CA ASN A 46 -9.41 1.37 -9.39
C ASN A 46 -8.57 0.80 -10.55
N THR A 47 -7.31 0.44 -10.33
CA THR A 47 -6.48 -0.26 -11.32
C THR A 47 -6.70 -1.76 -11.22
N LEU A 48 -6.85 -2.30 -10.02
CA LEU A 48 -7.20 -3.71 -9.81
C LEU A 48 -8.55 -4.07 -10.47
N ASP A 49 -9.50 -3.14 -10.48
CA ASP A 49 -10.83 -3.32 -11.06
C ASP A 49 -10.86 -3.22 -12.60
N ARG A 50 -9.71 -3.02 -13.24
CA ARG A 50 -9.57 -2.84 -14.68
C ARG A 50 -8.63 -3.87 -15.31
N ASP A 51 -8.81 -4.09 -16.61
CA ASP A 51 -7.99 -5.01 -17.38
C ASP A 51 -6.87 -4.28 -18.13
N ILE A 52 -5.77 -4.99 -18.34
CA ILE A 52 -4.68 -4.64 -19.24
C ILE A 52 -4.61 -5.74 -20.30
N GLU A 53 -4.76 -5.36 -21.58
CA GLU A 53 -4.75 -6.30 -22.71
C GLU A 53 -5.75 -7.48 -22.54
N GLY A 54 -6.93 -7.19 -21.96
CA GLY A 54 -7.99 -8.19 -21.75
C GLY A 54 -7.78 -9.13 -20.56
N LYS A 55 -6.79 -8.88 -19.73
CA LYS A 55 -6.50 -9.62 -18.51
C LYS A 55 -6.52 -8.68 -17.30
N ASN A 56 -7.07 -9.12 -16.14
CA ASN A 56 -7.04 -8.31 -14.93
C ASN A 56 -5.62 -7.78 -14.64
N SER A 57 -5.52 -6.52 -14.23
CA SER A 57 -4.24 -5.82 -14.08
C SER A 57 -3.24 -6.54 -13.15
N ALA A 58 -3.70 -7.14 -12.05
CA ALA A 58 -2.82 -7.88 -11.16
C ALA A 58 -2.34 -9.19 -11.80
N ARG A 59 -3.22 -9.92 -12.47
CA ARG A 59 -2.85 -11.14 -13.20
C ARG A 59 -1.90 -10.84 -14.35
N PHE A 60 -2.10 -9.73 -15.07
CA PHE A 60 -1.18 -9.30 -16.12
C PHE A 60 0.22 -9.03 -15.56
N LEU A 61 0.33 -8.33 -14.44
CA LEU A 61 1.61 -8.11 -13.75
C LEU A 61 2.29 -9.43 -13.40
N TRP A 62 1.56 -10.36 -12.81
CA TRP A 62 2.10 -11.63 -12.33
C TRP A 62 2.50 -12.56 -13.47
N GLN A 63 1.59 -12.79 -14.43
CA GLN A 63 1.75 -13.82 -15.46
C GLN A 63 2.55 -13.35 -16.68
N ASP A 64 2.37 -12.11 -17.11
CA ASP A 64 2.95 -11.61 -18.35
C ASP A 64 4.22 -10.77 -18.10
N LYS A 65 4.30 -10.09 -16.96
CA LYS A 65 5.44 -9.23 -16.62
C LYS A 65 6.37 -9.84 -15.57
N GLN A 66 5.94 -10.90 -14.88
CA GLN A 66 6.67 -11.52 -13.74
C GLN A 66 6.98 -10.51 -12.62
N VAL A 67 6.06 -9.57 -12.41
CA VAL A 67 6.11 -8.53 -11.38
C VAL A 67 5.08 -8.83 -10.31
N VAL A 68 5.50 -8.87 -9.04
CA VAL A 68 4.63 -9.21 -7.91
C VAL A 68 3.59 -8.10 -7.67
N PRO A 69 2.27 -8.38 -7.75
CA PRO A 69 1.25 -7.37 -7.52
C PRO A 69 0.94 -7.21 -6.03
N PHE A 70 0.93 -5.96 -5.58
CA PHE A 70 0.43 -5.54 -4.27
C PHE A 70 -0.77 -4.63 -4.42
N LEU A 71 -1.68 -4.64 -3.45
CA LEU A 71 -2.83 -3.74 -3.42
C LEU A 71 -2.69 -2.71 -2.30
N LYS A 72 -2.85 -1.42 -2.64
CA LYS A 72 -2.98 -0.36 -1.64
C LYS A 72 -4.37 -0.45 -1.00
N VAL A 73 -4.42 -0.74 0.31
CA VAL A 73 -5.67 -0.95 1.05
C VAL A 73 -6.07 0.24 1.91
N ASP A 74 -5.13 1.09 2.34
CA ASP A 74 -5.47 2.26 3.15
C ASP A 74 -6.35 3.26 2.40
N LYS A 75 -7.22 3.96 3.13
CA LYS A 75 -8.13 4.99 2.62
C LYS A 75 -7.62 6.41 2.87
N GLY A 76 -6.31 6.55 3.07
CA GLY A 76 -5.64 7.79 3.40
C GLY A 76 -5.41 7.97 4.89
N LEU A 77 -4.87 9.13 5.25
CA LEU A 77 -4.50 9.47 6.62
C LEU A 77 -5.64 10.16 7.36
N ALA A 78 -5.80 9.82 8.63
CA ALA A 78 -6.63 10.55 9.58
C ALA A 78 -5.99 11.90 9.94
N ASP A 79 -6.70 12.73 10.69
CA ASP A 79 -6.16 13.98 11.21
C ASP A 79 -4.98 13.70 12.14
N GLU A 80 -4.05 14.65 12.20
CA GLU A 80 -2.87 14.55 13.05
C GLU A 80 -3.24 14.62 14.53
N ALA A 81 -2.75 13.67 15.32
CA ALA A 81 -2.84 13.64 16.75
C ALA A 81 -1.60 12.96 17.33
N ASN A 82 -1.12 13.41 18.49
CA ASN A 82 0.08 12.84 19.13
C ASN A 82 1.30 12.77 18.19
N ASP A 83 1.47 13.80 17.35
CA ASP A 83 2.56 13.90 16.35
C ASP A 83 2.57 12.76 15.31
N VAL A 84 1.43 12.10 15.08
CA VAL A 84 1.28 11.05 14.07
C VAL A 84 -0.03 11.21 13.30
N GLN A 85 -0.11 10.57 12.14
CA GLN A 85 -1.34 10.38 11.39
C GLN A 85 -1.57 8.88 11.22
N LEU A 86 -2.59 8.38 11.89
CA LEU A 86 -3.08 7.01 11.71
C LEU A 86 -3.73 6.85 10.32
N MET A 87 -3.94 5.63 9.89
CA MET A 87 -4.81 5.37 8.75
C MET A 87 -6.28 5.65 9.13
N LYS A 88 -7.05 6.14 8.16
CA LYS A 88 -8.51 6.14 8.26
C LYS A 88 -9.04 4.72 8.34
N ASP A 89 -10.23 4.56 8.90
CA ASP A 89 -10.92 3.28 8.93
C ASP A 89 -11.09 2.70 7.51
N ILE A 90 -10.99 1.38 7.44
CA ILE A 90 -11.14 0.61 6.19
C ILE A 90 -12.37 -0.31 6.36
N PRO A 91 -13.60 0.23 6.27
CA PRO A 91 -14.82 -0.52 6.61
C PRO A 91 -15.09 -1.72 5.68
N ASN A 92 -14.51 -1.71 4.49
CA ASN A 92 -14.66 -2.77 3.49
C ASN A 92 -13.40 -3.65 3.35
N LEU A 93 -12.56 -3.73 4.38
CA LEU A 93 -11.26 -4.44 4.30
C LEU A 93 -11.44 -5.90 3.86
N ASP A 94 -12.34 -6.64 4.50
CA ASP A 94 -12.52 -8.08 4.20
C ASP A 94 -12.93 -8.31 2.74
N SER A 95 -13.85 -7.52 2.20
CA SER A 95 -14.27 -7.64 0.80
C SER A 95 -13.15 -7.24 -0.17
N LEU A 96 -12.33 -6.25 0.20
CA LEU A 96 -11.18 -5.82 -0.57
C LEU A 96 -10.08 -6.89 -0.60
N LEU A 97 -9.82 -7.54 0.52
CA LEU A 97 -8.87 -8.65 0.62
C LEU A 97 -9.35 -9.89 -0.17
N ALA A 98 -10.64 -10.21 -0.10
CA ALA A 98 -11.23 -11.28 -0.92
C ALA A 98 -11.08 -10.99 -2.43
N LYS A 99 -11.35 -9.74 -2.87
CA LYS A 99 -11.13 -9.28 -4.24
C LYS A 99 -9.66 -9.41 -4.65
N ALA A 100 -8.74 -8.98 -3.79
CA ALA A 100 -7.30 -9.07 -4.03
C ALA A 100 -6.88 -10.53 -4.26
N LYS A 101 -7.29 -11.42 -3.36
CA LYS A 101 -6.99 -12.86 -3.46
C LYS A 101 -7.56 -13.51 -4.72
N ALA A 102 -8.79 -13.16 -5.10
CA ALA A 102 -9.44 -13.68 -6.31
C ALA A 102 -8.72 -13.25 -7.60
N ASN A 103 -7.90 -12.20 -7.56
CA ASN A 103 -7.13 -11.67 -8.69
C ASN A 103 -5.61 -11.92 -8.59
N ASP A 104 -5.20 -12.89 -7.79
CA ASP A 104 -3.80 -13.31 -7.65
C ASP A 104 -2.86 -12.21 -7.12
N VAL A 105 -3.39 -11.27 -6.33
CA VAL A 105 -2.58 -10.29 -5.60
C VAL A 105 -1.79 -11.02 -4.52
N PHE A 106 -0.50 -10.73 -4.42
CA PHE A 106 0.39 -11.36 -3.44
C PHE A 106 0.25 -10.75 -2.04
N GLY A 107 0.13 -9.44 -1.95
CA GLY A 107 0.12 -8.75 -0.67
C GLY A 107 -0.50 -7.36 -0.75
N THR A 108 -0.38 -6.63 0.35
CA THR A 108 -0.99 -5.31 0.49
C THR A 108 0.00 -4.25 0.91
N LYS A 109 -0.35 -2.99 0.67
CA LYS A 109 0.39 -1.82 1.13
C LYS A 109 -0.55 -0.88 1.87
N MET A 110 -0.12 -0.40 3.02
CA MET A 110 -0.84 0.57 3.84
C MET A 110 0.14 1.52 4.53
N ARG A 111 -0.20 2.84 4.62
CA ARG A 111 0.71 3.85 5.12
C ARG A 111 0.11 4.63 6.29
N SER A 112 0.89 4.79 7.36
CA SER A 112 0.72 5.79 8.41
C SER A 112 1.90 6.75 8.40
N VAL A 113 1.80 7.92 9.04
CA VAL A 113 2.89 8.91 9.07
C VAL A 113 3.23 9.30 10.51
N ILE A 114 4.51 9.34 10.81
CA ILE A 114 5.08 9.81 12.07
C ILE A 114 5.72 11.18 11.80
N LYS A 115 5.21 12.23 12.47
CA LYS A 115 5.67 13.61 12.28
C LYS A 115 6.84 13.96 13.21
N ASN A 116 6.75 13.56 14.49
CA ASN A 116 7.79 13.79 15.47
C ASN A 116 7.94 12.59 16.41
N ALA A 117 8.98 12.61 17.25
CA ALA A 117 9.24 11.61 18.28
C ALA A 117 8.24 11.77 19.44
N ASN A 118 7.11 11.08 19.31
CA ASN A 118 6.10 10.95 20.35
C ASN A 118 5.88 9.46 20.63
N ALA A 119 6.26 9.01 21.79
CA ALA A 119 6.26 7.59 22.12
C ALA A 119 4.86 6.95 22.03
N ASP A 120 3.83 7.65 22.54
CA ASP A 120 2.44 7.17 22.51
C ASP A 120 1.89 7.15 21.07
N GLY A 121 2.17 8.20 20.29
CA GLY A 121 1.75 8.28 18.89
C GLY A 121 2.39 7.17 18.04
N ILE A 122 3.69 6.94 18.20
CA ILE A 122 4.42 5.89 17.47
C ILE A 122 3.91 4.50 17.85
N ALA A 123 3.64 4.27 19.14
CA ALA A 123 3.05 3.01 19.60
C ALA A 123 1.68 2.77 18.96
N GLN A 124 0.80 3.79 18.90
CA GLN A 124 -0.51 3.70 18.25
C GLN A 124 -0.41 3.38 16.75
N VAL A 125 0.54 4.01 16.03
CA VAL A 125 0.78 3.72 14.61
C VAL A 125 1.16 2.27 14.41
N VAL A 126 2.11 1.76 15.18
CA VAL A 126 2.59 0.38 15.04
C VAL A 126 1.50 -0.61 15.42
N GLU A 127 0.76 -0.35 16.51
CA GLU A 127 -0.37 -1.20 16.92
C GLU A 127 -1.45 -1.29 15.83
N GLN A 128 -1.86 -0.15 15.25
CA GLN A 128 -2.84 -0.13 14.15
C GLN A 128 -2.34 -0.92 12.94
N GLN A 129 -1.10 -0.71 12.53
CA GLN A 129 -0.49 -1.39 11.38
C GLN A 129 -0.47 -2.91 11.58
N PHE A 130 -0.06 -3.39 12.75
CA PHE A 130 -0.02 -4.82 13.04
C PHE A 130 -1.41 -5.42 13.26
N ALA A 131 -2.37 -4.69 13.83
CA ALA A 131 -3.75 -5.17 13.96
C ALA A 131 -4.38 -5.44 12.59
N ILE A 132 -4.25 -4.50 11.64
CA ILE A 132 -4.71 -4.66 10.26
C ILE A 132 -3.85 -5.70 9.53
N GLY A 133 -2.54 -5.71 9.75
CA GLY A 133 -1.63 -6.70 9.19
C GLY A 133 -2.02 -8.14 9.50
N LYS A 134 -2.44 -8.42 10.74
CA LYS A 134 -2.94 -9.75 11.15
C LYS A 134 -4.22 -10.14 10.42
N GLN A 135 -5.13 -9.20 10.13
CA GLN A 135 -6.32 -9.47 9.31
C GLN A 135 -5.92 -9.81 7.85
N ILE A 136 -4.95 -9.10 7.30
CA ILE A 136 -4.42 -9.34 5.95
C ILE A 136 -3.77 -10.71 5.86
N ILE A 137 -2.96 -11.09 6.86
CA ILE A 137 -2.35 -12.43 6.96
C ILE A 137 -3.42 -13.51 7.04
N ALA A 138 -4.46 -13.31 7.86
CA ALA A 138 -5.58 -14.26 7.98
C ALA A 138 -6.34 -14.46 6.66
N ALA A 139 -6.37 -13.45 5.78
CA ALA A 139 -6.90 -13.57 4.43
C ALA A 139 -5.93 -14.27 3.45
N GLY A 140 -4.72 -14.62 3.88
CA GLY A 140 -3.70 -15.31 3.08
C GLY A 140 -2.93 -14.40 2.14
N LEU A 141 -2.73 -13.14 2.53
CA LEU A 141 -1.94 -12.12 1.84
C LEU A 141 -0.78 -11.65 2.74
N VAL A 142 0.27 -11.10 2.15
CA VAL A 142 1.42 -10.56 2.88
C VAL A 142 1.29 -9.03 3.02
N PRO A 143 1.15 -8.49 4.25
CA PRO A 143 1.11 -7.04 4.45
C PRO A 143 2.50 -6.40 4.36
N ILE A 144 2.60 -5.25 3.70
CA ILE A 144 3.70 -4.30 3.91
C ILE A 144 3.29 -3.38 5.06
N ILE A 145 4.01 -3.46 6.16
CA ILE A 145 3.88 -2.59 7.33
C ILE A 145 4.69 -1.33 7.04
N GLU A 146 4.01 -0.19 6.86
CA GLU A 146 4.65 1.06 6.42
C GLU A 146 4.32 2.24 7.35
N PRO A 147 4.91 2.28 8.55
CA PRO A 147 4.91 3.46 9.41
C PRO A 147 6.00 4.44 8.94
N GLU A 148 5.66 5.35 8.06
CA GLU A 148 6.60 6.28 7.45
C GLU A 148 6.98 7.41 8.42
N VAL A 149 8.27 7.60 8.70
CA VAL A 149 8.76 8.79 9.39
C VAL A 149 8.94 9.93 8.40
N ASP A 150 8.35 11.11 8.68
CA ASP A 150 8.49 12.28 7.83
C ASP A 150 9.97 12.65 7.69
N ILE A 151 10.45 12.73 6.44
CA ILE A 151 11.85 13.02 6.16
C ILE A 151 12.30 14.39 6.67
N ASN A 152 11.35 15.32 6.88
CA ASN A 152 11.58 16.67 7.39
C ASN A 152 11.37 16.76 8.91
N SER A 153 11.12 15.64 9.59
CA SER A 153 10.93 15.63 11.06
C SER A 153 12.17 16.18 11.76
N PRO A 154 12.04 17.19 12.62
CA PRO A 154 13.16 17.72 13.42
C PRO A 154 13.68 16.71 14.45
N THR A 155 12.87 15.70 14.79
CA THR A 155 13.22 14.63 15.75
C THR A 155 13.31 13.26 15.07
N LYS A 156 13.67 13.22 13.78
CA LYS A 156 13.67 12.01 12.96
C LYS A 156 14.46 10.84 13.58
N ALA A 157 15.67 11.09 14.05
CA ALA A 157 16.53 10.05 14.62
C ALA A 157 15.93 9.41 15.88
N GLU A 158 15.32 10.22 16.76
CA GLU A 158 14.62 9.75 17.96
C GLU A 158 13.33 8.99 17.59
N ALA A 159 12.58 9.50 16.62
CA ALA A 159 11.38 8.83 16.12
C ALA A 159 11.69 7.46 15.51
N GLU A 160 12.78 7.34 14.74
CA GLU A 160 13.23 6.06 14.16
C GLU A 160 13.66 5.04 15.22
N GLU A 161 14.31 5.48 16.30
CA GLU A 161 14.68 4.57 17.40
C GLU A 161 13.44 4.08 18.18
N LEU A 162 12.49 4.96 18.47
CA LEU A 162 11.20 4.58 19.08
C LEU A 162 10.42 3.63 18.17
N LEU A 163 10.37 3.93 16.88
CA LEU A 163 9.71 3.08 15.88
C LEU A 163 10.34 1.69 15.82
N LYS A 164 11.65 1.61 15.75
CA LYS A 164 12.39 0.33 15.75
C LYS A 164 12.05 -0.53 16.95
N GLN A 165 12.01 0.06 18.16
CA GLN A 165 11.67 -0.66 19.39
C GLN A 165 10.25 -1.23 19.35
N ASN A 166 9.27 -0.42 18.88
CA ASN A 166 7.88 -0.84 18.76
C ASN A 166 7.72 -1.92 17.67
N LEU A 167 8.36 -1.78 16.51
CA LEU A 167 8.34 -2.78 15.44
C LEU A 167 8.90 -4.12 15.94
N LEU A 168 10.07 -4.13 16.59
CA LEU A 168 10.68 -5.35 17.12
C LEU A 168 9.78 -6.02 18.16
N THR A 169 9.11 -5.24 19.00
CA THR A 169 8.14 -5.76 19.98
C THR A 169 6.99 -6.50 19.30
N GLN A 170 6.41 -5.93 18.26
CA GLN A 170 5.31 -6.57 17.52
C GLN A 170 5.78 -7.76 16.67
N LEU A 171 6.94 -7.66 16.01
CA LEU A 171 7.51 -8.74 15.22
C LEU A 171 7.79 -9.99 16.07
N ASN A 172 8.28 -9.81 17.30
CA ASN A 172 8.53 -10.93 18.23
C ASN A 172 7.26 -11.64 18.71
N GLN A 173 6.08 -11.06 18.49
CA GLN A 173 4.79 -11.69 18.79
C GLN A 173 4.22 -12.48 17.61
N LEU A 174 4.80 -12.34 16.42
CA LEU A 174 4.37 -13.09 15.25
C LEU A 174 4.88 -14.54 15.30
N THR A 175 4.07 -15.46 14.81
CA THR A 175 4.48 -16.85 14.60
C THR A 175 5.22 -16.99 13.26
N SER A 176 5.97 -18.08 13.07
CA SER A 176 6.80 -18.30 11.89
C SER A 176 6.05 -18.36 10.55
N ASP A 177 4.73 -18.59 10.59
CA ASP A 177 3.82 -18.59 9.45
C ASP A 177 3.19 -17.20 9.17
N GLN A 178 3.34 -16.26 10.08
CA GLN A 178 2.85 -14.88 9.95
C GLN A 178 3.92 -13.99 9.30
N GLN A 179 3.95 -13.98 7.98
CA GLN A 179 4.95 -13.21 7.24
C GLN A 179 4.49 -11.78 7.00
N VAL A 180 5.40 -10.83 7.19
CA VAL A 180 5.22 -9.42 6.90
C VAL A 180 6.43 -8.88 6.12
N MET A 181 6.23 -7.77 5.42
CA MET A 181 7.30 -6.93 4.85
C MET A 181 7.34 -5.61 5.63
N LEU A 182 8.53 -5.00 5.75
CA LEU A 182 8.73 -3.68 6.36
C LEU A 182 9.22 -2.70 5.31
#